data_cdc7bc7cd010f21d81fba976e187d161
#
_entry.id   cdc7bc7cd010f21d81fba976e187d161
#
_cell.length_a   1.000
_cell.length_b   1.000
_cell.length_c   1.000
_cell.angle_alpha   90.00
_cell.angle_beta   90.00
_cell.angle_gamma   90.00
#
_symmetry.space_group_name_H-M   'P 1'
#
loop_
_entity.id
_entity.type
_entity.pdbx_description
1 polymer ?
#
loop_
_entity_poly.entity_id
_entity_poly.type
_entity_poly.pdbx_seq_one_letter_code
_entity_poly.pdbx_strand_id
1 'polypeptide(L)'
;GGMFGTTFTMLDGATTISPTAASLTQAESNMGFKYSNTNIAYVIGTYDETLNPDPINNKEYKSVSLTYAVSLDDKVLITERGASNDSVNKAPIIDIDNSEKVSYNKELFKPWFFYDKTTLVLPINYYLYKAGVHKFTLVYYPSENNSTNKTLKLYLRHYNADDKATSSTSLQNSDIPSIFYYAYDLRDVFTRYAMAVGSSEYPSSIVVEYVVNPNGLDLE
;
A
#
# COMPACT_ATOMS: atom_id res chain seq x y z
N GLY A 1 -11.91 -15.67 -10.72
CA GLY A 1 -12.76 -15.71 -11.73
C GLY A 1 -13.35 -17.03 -12.21
N GLY A 2 -13.38 -17.21 -13.46
CA GLY A 2 -13.98 -18.38 -14.07
C GLY A 2 -15.49 -18.41 -13.89
N MET A 3 -16.04 -19.63 -13.89
CA MET A 3 -17.49 -19.83 -13.87
C MET A 3 -18.16 -19.46 -12.54
N PHE A 4 -17.42 -19.24 -11.49
CA PHE A 4 -17.95 -18.89 -10.17
C PHE A 4 -17.93 -17.39 -9.91
N GLY A 5 -17.54 -16.60 -10.89
CA GLY A 5 -17.41 -15.16 -10.76
C GLY A 5 -16.17 -14.74 -10.02
N THR A 6 -15.99 -13.44 -9.93
CA THR A 6 -14.84 -12.80 -9.33
C THR A 6 -15.30 -11.93 -8.18
N THR A 7 -14.64 -12.03 -7.04
CA THR A 7 -14.95 -11.20 -5.88
C THR A 7 -13.66 -10.65 -5.27
N PHE A 8 -13.79 -9.43 -4.75
CA PHE A 8 -12.79 -8.83 -3.88
C PHE A 8 -13.31 -8.83 -2.45
N THR A 9 -12.44 -9.09 -1.49
CA THR A 9 -12.76 -8.94 -0.07
C THR A 9 -12.11 -7.68 0.45
N MET A 10 -12.86 -6.83 1.12
CA MET A 10 -12.35 -5.58 1.67
C MET A 10 -11.46 -5.82 2.90
N LEU A 11 -10.84 -4.73 3.38
CA LEU A 11 -9.91 -4.77 4.52
C LEU A 11 -10.51 -5.36 5.80
N ASP A 12 -11.84 -5.31 5.96
CA ASP A 12 -12.54 -5.90 7.11
C ASP A 12 -12.57 -7.44 7.08
N GLY A 13 -12.16 -8.06 5.97
CA GLY A 13 -12.19 -9.50 5.80
C GLY A 13 -13.59 -10.10 5.60
N ALA A 14 -14.61 -9.28 5.51
CA ALA A 14 -16.01 -9.71 5.47
C ALA A 14 -16.80 -9.12 4.30
N THR A 15 -16.64 -7.84 4.00
CA THR A 15 -17.35 -7.17 2.93
C THR A 15 -16.80 -7.60 1.57
N THR A 16 -17.69 -8.02 0.67
CA THR A 16 -17.32 -8.48 -0.66
C THR A 16 -17.76 -7.49 -1.74
N ILE A 17 -16.97 -7.40 -2.79
CA ILE A 17 -17.26 -6.63 -3.99
C ILE A 17 -17.24 -7.58 -5.18
N SER A 18 -18.35 -7.70 -5.89
CA SER A 18 -18.46 -8.54 -7.07
C SER A 18 -18.59 -7.64 -8.31
N PRO A 19 -17.51 -7.49 -9.10
CA PRO A 19 -17.58 -6.69 -10.30
C PRO A 19 -18.38 -7.37 -11.41
N THR A 20 -18.92 -6.59 -12.32
CA THR A 20 -19.48 -7.14 -13.56
C THR A 20 -18.35 -7.72 -14.42
N ALA A 21 -18.64 -8.79 -15.13
CA ALA A 21 -17.66 -9.42 -16.03
C ALA A 21 -17.14 -8.44 -17.09
N ALA A 22 -18.03 -7.61 -17.64
CA ALA A 22 -17.65 -6.63 -18.65
C ALA A 22 -16.68 -5.58 -18.10
N SER A 23 -16.93 -5.02 -16.90
CA SER A 23 -16.03 -4.02 -16.32
C SER A 23 -14.69 -4.60 -15.90
N LEU A 24 -14.66 -5.84 -15.43
CA LEU A 24 -13.41 -6.54 -15.11
C LEU A 24 -12.58 -6.77 -16.37
N THR A 25 -13.20 -7.22 -17.45
CA THR A 25 -12.52 -7.40 -18.74
C THR A 25 -11.95 -6.08 -19.25
N GLN A 26 -12.68 -4.98 -19.11
CA GLN A 26 -12.17 -3.65 -19.49
C GLN A 26 -10.98 -3.23 -18.62
N ALA A 27 -11.04 -3.48 -17.32
CA ALA A 27 -9.91 -3.17 -16.43
C ALA A 27 -8.65 -3.96 -16.83
N GLU A 28 -8.82 -5.22 -17.19
CA GLU A 28 -7.71 -6.05 -17.64
C GLU A 28 -7.12 -5.57 -18.99
N SER A 29 -7.97 -5.18 -19.93
CA SER A 29 -7.50 -4.75 -21.26
C SER A 29 -6.98 -3.31 -21.28
N ASN A 30 -7.58 -2.40 -20.51
CA ASN A 30 -7.25 -0.97 -20.58
C ASN A 30 -6.22 -0.52 -19.56
N MET A 31 -6.10 -1.21 -18.43
CA MET A 31 -5.24 -0.82 -17.31
C MET A 31 -4.13 -1.83 -16.99
N GLY A 32 -4.10 -2.94 -17.72
CA GLY A 32 -3.12 -4.00 -17.46
C GLY A 32 -3.34 -4.76 -16.15
N PHE A 33 -4.49 -4.58 -15.51
CA PHE A 33 -4.83 -5.29 -14.30
C PHE A 33 -5.08 -6.76 -14.60
N LYS A 34 -4.54 -7.66 -13.78
CA LYS A 34 -4.74 -9.11 -13.93
C LYS A 34 -5.24 -9.69 -12.62
N TYR A 35 -6.51 -9.95 -12.56
CA TYR A 35 -7.15 -10.49 -11.35
C TYR A 35 -6.50 -11.78 -10.87
N SER A 36 -6.19 -12.70 -11.78
CA SER A 36 -5.64 -14.01 -11.45
C SER A 36 -4.25 -13.95 -10.79
N ASN A 37 -3.52 -12.86 -10.99
CA ASN A 37 -2.17 -12.68 -10.48
C ASN A 37 -2.09 -11.63 -9.38
N THR A 38 -3.24 -11.16 -8.88
CA THR A 38 -3.30 -10.09 -7.89
C THR A 38 -3.82 -10.65 -6.57
N ASN A 39 -3.09 -10.41 -5.48
CA ASN A 39 -3.56 -10.69 -4.12
C ASN A 39 -4.23 -9.48 -3.49
N ILE A 40 -3.66 -8.30 -3.68
CA ILE A 40 -4.20 -7.03 -3.16
C ILE A 40 -4.37 -6.06 -4.30
N ALA A 41 -5.54 -5.44 -4.36
CA ALA A 41 -5.87 -4.45 -5.38
C ALA A 41 -6.46 -3.19 -4.75
N TYR A 42 -6.24 -2.06 -5.41
CA TYR A 42 -7.00 -0.84 -5.19
C TYR A 42 -8.01 -0.73 -6.34
N VAL A 43 -9.29 -0.63 -6.01
CA VAL A 43 -10.34 -0.55 -7.01
C VAL A 43 -11.27 0.62 -6.73
N ILE A 44 -11.77 1.22 -7.80
CA ILE A 44 -12.83 2.23 -7.76
C ILE A 44 -13.96 1.73 -8.65
N GLY A 45 -15.17 1.86 -8.19
CA GLY A 45 -16.33 1.43 -8.96
C GLY A 45 -17.61 2.12 -8.53
N THR A 46 -18.65 1.85 -9.29
CA THR A 46 -20.02 2.29 -9.01
C THR A 46 -20.93 1.09 -8.91
N TYR A 47 -22.03 1.24 -8.19
CA TYR A 47 -23.01 0.18 -8.03
C TYR A 47 -24.43 0.73 -8.11
N ASP A 48 -25.37 -0.12 -8.47
CA ASP A 48 -26.80 0.18 -8.49
C ASP A 48 -27.38 -0.02 -7.09
N GLU A 49 -27.94 1.03 -6.52
CA GLU A 49 -28.53 0.99 -5.18
C GLU A 49 -29.73 0.04 -5.08
N THR A 50 -30.47 -0.16 -6.18
CA THR A 50 -31.61 -1.08 -6.18
C THR A 50 -31.19 -2.54 -6.05
N LEU A 51 -30.00 -2.88 -6.54
CA LEU A 51 -29.42 -4.24 -6.41
C LEU A 51 -28.64 -4.43 -5.11
N ASN A 52 -28.37 -3.35 -4.40
CA ASN A 52 -27.53 -3.35 -3.21
C ASN A 52 -28.22 -2.64 -2.05
N PRO A 53 -29.32 -3.21 -1.51
CA PRO A 53 -29.97 -2.63 -0.35
C PRO A 53 -29.06 -2.75 0.87
N ASP A 54 -28.79 -1.63 1.52
CA ASP A 54 -27.99 -1.56 2.74
C ASP A 54 -26.65 -2.32 2.65
N PRO A 55 -25.76 -1.95 1.70
CA PRO A 55 -24.56 -2.74 1.43
C PRO A 55 -23.57 -2.73 2.61
N ILE A 56 -23.61 -1.71 3.46
CA ILE A 56 -22.74 -1.62 4.63
C ILE A 56 -23.09 -2.70 5.65
N ASN A 57 -24.39 -2.85 5.98
CA ASN A 57 -24.80 -3.87 6.94
C ASN A 57 -24.83 -5.27 6.34
N ASN A 58 -25.20 -5.38 5.07
CA ASN A 58 -25.18 -6.67 4.35
C ASN A 58 -23.78 -7.10 3.93
N LYS A 59 -22.80 -6.22 4.04
CA LYS A 59 -21.39 -6.49 3.73
C LYS A 59 -21.20 -7.04 2.32
N GLU A 60 -21.91 -6.48 1.36
CA GLU A 60 -21.90 -6.96 -0.01
C GLU A 60 -22.23 -5.85 -0.99
N TYR A 61 -21.42 -5.75 -2.05
CA TYR A 61 -21.65 -4.92 -3.21
C TYR A 61 -21.69 -5.80 -4.46
N LYS A 62 -22.86 -5.89 -5.08
CA LYS A 62 -23.11 -6.72 -6.26
C LYS A 62 -23.08 -5.90 -7.53
N SER A 63 -22.69 -6.54 -8.63
CA SER A 63 -22.72 -5.97 -9.97
C SER A 63 -22.02 -4.61 -10.04
N VAL A 64 -20.85 -4.53 -9.42
CA VAL A 64 -20.05 -3.30 -9.39
C VAL A 64 -19.42 -3.06 -10.75
N SER A 65 -19.60 -1.86 -11.28
CA SER A 65 -18.91 -1.43 -12.48
C SER A 65 -17.57 -0.81 -12.10
N LEU A 66 -16.49 -1.53 -12.36
CA LEU A 66 -15.15 -1.04 -12.07
C LEU A 66 -14.76 0.08 -13.05
N THR A 67 -14.32 1.21 -12.51
CA THR A 67 -13.79 2.32 -13.30
C THR A 67 -12.26 2.40 -13.22
N TYR A 68 -11.68 1.79 -12.19
CA TYR A 68 -10.24 1.74 -11.98
C TYR A 68 -9.89 0.48 -11.18
N ALA A 69 -8.81 -0.17 -11.56
CA ALA A 69 -8.24 -1.26 -10.79
C ALA A 69 -6.73 -1.34 -11.02
N VAL A 70 -5.99 -1.49 -9.93
CA VAL A 70 -4.53 -1.65 -9.98
C VAL A 70 -4.11 -2.65 -8.92
N SER A 71 -3.13 -3.49 -9.27
CA SER A 71 -2.48 -4.38 -8.31
C SER A 71 -1.55 -3.59 -7.40
N LEU A 72 -1.63 -3.86 -6.09
CA LEU A 72 -0.76 -3.26 -5.08
C LEU A 72 0.26 -4.26 -4.53
N ASP A 73 0.29 -5.46 -5.07
CA ASP A 73 1.18 -6.51 -4.59
C ASP A 73 2.64 -6.09 -4.69
N ASP A 74 3.32 -6.10 -3.54
CA ASP A 74 4.74 -5.89 -3.48
C ASP A 74 5.35 -6.77 -2.39
N LYS A 75 6.66 -6.92 -2.42
CA LYS A 75 7.42 -7.69 -1.44
C LYS A 75 8.40 -6.78 -0.73
N VAL A 76 8.70 -7.13 0.52
CA VAL A 76 9.74 -6.45 1.28
C VAL A 76 11.09 -6.88 0.74
N LEU A 77 11.96 -5.90 0.46
CA LEU A 77 13.34 -6.14 0.10
C LEU A 77 14.13 -6.49 1.36
N ILE A 78 14.69 -7.68 1.39
CA ILE A 78 15.55 -8.13 2.49
C ILE A 78 16.99 -7.98 2.03
N THR A 79 17.73 -7.06 2.65
CA THR A 79 19.09 -6.74 2.26
C THR A 79 19.86 -6.14 3.44
N GLU A 80 21.16 -6.01 3.30
CA GLU A 80 21.98 -5.28 4.29
C GLU A 80 22.07 -3.80 3.93
N ARG A 81 22.24 -2.98 4.96
CA ARG A 81 22.41 -1.53 4.81
C ARG A 81 23.64 -1.22 3.95
N GLY A 82 23.48 -0.28 3.03
CA GLY A 82 24.56 0.13 2.13
C GLY A 82 24.68 -0.70 0.85
N ALA A 83 23.81 -1.67 0.62
CA ALA A 83 23.74 -2.35 -0.67
C ALA A 83 23.37 -1.37 -1.79
N SER A 84 23.76 -1.65 -3.03
CA SER A 84 23.65 -0.70 -4.13
C SER A 84 22.23 -0.23 -4.40
N ASN A 85 21.24 -1.10 -4.23
CA ASN A 85 19.82 -0.77 -4.41
C ASN A 85 19.17 -0.10 -3.18
N ASP A 86 19.84 -0.09 -2.03
CA ASP A 86 19.42 0.64 -0.84
C ASP A 86 19.82 2.11 -0.90
N SER A 87 21.04 2.39 -1.39
CA SER A 87 21.64 3.72 -1.30
C SER A 87 21.02 4.76 -2.24
N VAL A 88 20.30 4.33 -3.30
CA VAL A 88 19.79 5.24 -4.33
C VAL A 88 18.34 5.66 -4.13
N ASN A 89 17.62 5.03 -3.23
CA ASN A 89 16.17 5.21 -3.07
C ASN A 89 15.84 5.95 -1.78
N LYS A 90 16.31 7.21 -1.66
CA LYS A 90 16.16 8.01 -0.45
C LYS A 90 15.45 9.33 -0.67
N ALA A 91 14.67 9.43 -1.73
CA ALA A 91 13.85 10.62 -1.93
C ALA A 91 12.85 10.78 -0.78
N PRO A 92 12.60 12.02 -0.34
CA PRO A 92 11.67 12.25 0.76
C PRO A 92 10.21 12.07 0.33
N ILE A 93 9.38 11.78 1.29
CA ILE A 93 7.91 11.82 1.17
C ILE A 93 7.36 12.89 2.10
N ILE A 94 6.07 13.16 2.03
CA ILE A 94 5.42 14.06 3.00
C ILE A 94 5.20 13.33 4.31
N ASP A 95 4.45 12.24 4.28
CA ASP A 95 4.22 11.37 5.43
C ASP A 95 3.63 10.02 4.99
N ILE A 96 3.50 9.12 5.94
CA ILE A 96 2.60 7.99 5.85
C ILE A 96 1.34 8.40 6.58
N ASP A 97 0.22 8.50 5.84
CA ASP A 97 -1.01 9.04 6.39
C ASP A 97 -1.61 8.10 7.44
N ASN A 98 -1.66 8.56 8.67
CA ASN A 98 -2.38 7.93 9.76
C ASN A 98 -3.50 8.83 10.29
N SER A 99 -3.90 9.84 9.50
CA SER A 99 -4.84 10.83 9.96
C SER A 99 -6.20 10.21 10.31
N GLU A 100 -6.76 10.67 11.40
CA GLU A 100 -8.08 10.25 11.87
C GLU A 100 -9.23 10.75 10.98
N LYS A 101 -8.90 11.52 9.95
CA LYS A 101 -9.87 12.13 9.05
C LYS A 101 -10.40 11.18 7.98
N VAL A 102 -9.74 10.04 7.78
CA VAL A 102 -10.33 9.01 6.94
C VAL A 102 -11.48 8.40 7.73
N SER A 103 -12.69 8.62 7.27
CA SER A 103 -13.94 8.24 7.94
C SER A 103 -14.20 6.73 7.97
N TYR A 104 -13.18 5.93 7.76
CA TYR A 104 -13.26 4.49 7.89
C TYR A 104 -13.00 4.09 9.33
N ASN A 105 -13.52 2.95 9.70
CA ASN A 105 -13.32 2.38 11.02
C ASN A 105 -11.84 2.40 11.39
N LYS A 106 -11.49 3.23 12.39
CA LYS A 106 -10.11 3.44 12.82
C LYS A 106 -9.36 2.14 13.13
N GLU A 107 -10.09 1.14 13.57
CA GLU A 107 -9.51 -0.16 13.92
C GLU A 107 -9.02 -0.94 12.70
N LEU A 108 -9.58 -0.68 11.52
CA LEU A 108 -9.16 -1.34 10.28
C LEU A 108 -7.79 -0.86 9.80
N PHE A 109 -7.40 0.35 10.19
CA PHE A 109 -6.17 0.98 9.72
C PHE A 109 -5.06 1.05 10.77
N LYS A 110 -5.29 0.53 11.96
CA LYS A 110 -4.26 0.47 13.01
C LYS A 110 -3.93 -0.98 13.33
N PRO A 111 -2.76 -1.43 12.91
CA PRO A 111 -1.58 -0.74 12.33
C PRO A 111 -1.46 -0.80 10.80
N TRP A 112 -2.53 -0.57 10.05
CA TRP A 112 -2.65 -0.69 8.59
C TRP A 112 -2.52 -2.13 8.05
N PHE A 113 -2.77 -3.12 8.87
CA PHE A 113 -2.75 -4.49 8.40
C PHE A 113 -4.05 -4.89 7.73
N PHE A 114 -3.92 -5.66 6.66
CA PHE A 114 -5.02 -6.42 6.12
C PHE A 114 -5.48 -7.45 7.15
N TYR A 115 -6.71 -7.94 7.02
CA TYR A 115 -7.27 -8.90 7.99
C TYR A 115 -6.43 -10.17 8.16
N ASP A 116 -5.61 -10.53 7.19
CA ASP A 116 -4.70 -11.68 7.25
C ASP A 116 -3.53 -11.47 8.21
N LYS A 117 -3.31 -10.22 8.67
CA LYS A 117 -2.23 -9.78 9.57
C LYS A 117 -0.82 -10.01 9.03
N THR A 118 -0.69 -10.29 7.74
CA THR A 118 0.60 -10.48 7.07
C THR A 118 0.83 -9.50 5.91
N THR A 119 -0.19 -8.76 5.53
CA THR A 119 -0.11 -7.73 4.50
C THR A 119 -0.21 -6.36 5.13
N LEU A 120 0.83 -5.56 4.97
CA LEU A 120 0.89 -4.17 5.45
C LEU A 120 0.49 -3.24 4.31
N VAL A 121 -0.51 -2.40 4.57
CA VAL A 121 -0.97 -1.38 3.62
C VAL A 121 -0.56 -0.01 4.13
N LEU A 122 0.22 0.70 3.34
CA LEU A 122 0.72 2.04 3.69
C LEU A 122 0.08 3.09 2.78
N PRO A 123 -0.67 4.05 3.35
CA PRO A 123 -1.12 5.23 2.64
C PRO A 123 0.01 6.25 2.61
N ILE A 124 0.71 6.33 1.49
CA ILE A 124 1.89 7.20 1.33
C ILE A 124 1.47 8.50 0.68
N ASN A 125 1.79 9.61 1.35
CA ASN A 125 1.51 10.95 0.90
C ASN A 125 2.81 11.58 0.37
N TYR A 126 2.81 11.96 -0.91
CA TYR A 126 3.99 12.53 -1.55
C TYR A 126 3.60 13.50 -2.67
N TYR A 127 4.56 14.35 -3.06
CA TYR A 127 4.35 15.25 -4.19
C TYR A 127 4.60 14.53 -5.50
N LEU A 128 3.59 14.59 -6.37
CA LEU A 128 3.60 13.97 -7.68
C LEU A 128 3.55 15.05 -8.76
N TYR A 129 4.61 15.15 -9.55
CA TYR A 129 4.67 16.06 -10.70
C TYR A 129 4.56 15.29 -12.01
N LYS A 130 5.10 14.08 -12.04
CA LYS A 130 5.07 13.19 -13.22
C LYS A 130 4.62 11.80 -12.80
N ALA A 131 3.54 11.33 -13.39
CA ALA A 131 2.97 10.03 -13.06
C ALA A 131 3.86 8.86 -13.56
N GLY A 132 3.78 7.73 -12.85
CA GLY A 132 4.33 6.45 -13.29
C GLY A 132 5.82 6.23 -13.07
N VAL A 133 6.52 7.16 -12.39
CA VAL A 133 7.96 7.05 -12.19
C VAL A 133 8.36 6.76 -10.73
N HIS A 134 7.45 6.95 -9.80
CA HIS A 134 7.73 6.74 -8.38
C HIS A 134 7.66 5.26 -8.00
N LYS A 135 8.63 4.84 -7.19
CA LYS A 135 8.68 3.47 -6.63
C LYS A 135 8.89 3.55 -5.13
N PHE A 136 8.11 2.77 -4.40
CA PHE A 136 8.16 2.70 -2.94
C PHE A 136 8.53 1.29 -2.52
N THR A 137 9.74 1.14 -2.01
CA THR A 137 10.29 -0.15 -1.57
C THR A 137 10.34 -0.18 -0.05
N LEU A 138 9.75 -1.20 0.54
CA LEU A 138 9.87 -1.45 1.97
C LEU A 138 11.06 -2.37 2.20
N VAL A 139 11.96 -2.00 3.11
CA VAL A 139 13.24 -2.69 3.30
C VAL A 139 13.35 -3.22 4.72
N TYR A 140 13.82 -4.45 4.84
CA TYR A 140 14.18 -5.10 6.09
C TYR A 140 15.69 -5.34 6.13
N TYR A 141 16.33 -4.82 7.19
CA TYR A 141 17.76 -5.04 7.43
C TYR A 141 17.91 -6.10 8.54
N PRO A 142 18.39 -7.31 8.23
CA PRO A 142 18.51 -8.37 9.24
C PRO A 142 19.35 -7.97 10.43
N SER A 143 20.45 -7.24 10.22
CA SER A 143 21.36 -6.83 11.30
C SER A 143 20.71 -5.86 12.30
N GLU A 144 19.62 -5.19 11.93
CA GLU A 144 18.90 -4.24 12.78
C GLU A 144 17.68 -4.86 13.45
N ASN A 145 17.43 -6.14 13.22
CA ASN A 145 16.25 -6.87 13.71
C ASN A 145 16.63 -8.16 14.43
N ASN A 146 17.70 -8.14 15.18
CA ASN A 146 18.22 -9.32 15.91
C ASN A 146 18.11 -9.19 17.43
N SER A 147 17.42 -8.16 17.91
CA SER A 147 17.23 -7.95 19.33
C SER A 147 15.91 -8.54 19.82
N THR A 148 15.83 -8.78 21.15
CA THR A 148 14.66 -9.34 21.78
C THR A 148 13.63 -8.29 22.22
N ASN A 149 13.75 -7.04 21.76
CA ASN A 149 12.86 -5.95 22.17
C ASN A 149 11.47 -6.02 21.55
N LYS A 150 11.19 -7.04 20.74
CA LYS A 150 9.89 -7.28 20.10
C LYS A 150 9.42 -6.19 19.13
N THR A 151 10.32 -5.36 18.65
CA THR A 151 10.06 -4.35 17.64
C THR A 151 10.67 -4.74 16.32
N LEU A 152 9.84 -4.81 15.29
CA LEU A 152 10.28 -5.01 13.92
C LEU A 152 10.51 -3.65 13.28
N LYS A 153 11.70 -3.43 12.72
CA LYS A 153 12.07 -2.19 12.03
C LYS A 153 12.07 -2.41 10.53
N LEU A 154 11.32 -1.58 9.84
CA LEU A 154 11.28 -1.52 8.39
C LEU A 154 11.61 -0.09 7.93
N TYR A 155 12.12 0.02 6.72
CA TYR A 155 12.47 1.30 6.12
C TYR A 155 11.75 1.46 4.80
N LEU A 156 11.03 2.58 4.64
CA LEU A 156 10.41 2.93 3.38
C LEU A 156 11.42 3.72 2.56
N ARG A 157 11.73 3.23 1.36
CA ARG A 157 12.62 3.88 0.40
C ARG A 157 11.81 4.35 -0.80
N HIS A 158 12.04 5.59 -1.18
CA HIS A 158 11.32 6.21 -2.29
C HIS A 158 12.30 6.58 -3.40
N TYR A 159 12.07 6.00 -4.58
CA TYR A 159 12.73 6.41 -5.81
C TYR A 159 11.79 7.30 -6.59
N ASN A 160 12.18 8.55 -6.84
CA ASN A 160 11.34 9.54 -7.51
C ASN A 160 11.72 9.82 -8.96
N ALA A 161 12.79 9.22 -9.49
CA ALA A 161 13.29 9.46 -10.85
C ALA A 161 13.49 10.95 -11.14
N ASP A 162 13.96 11.73 -10.16
CA ASP A 162 14.12 13.19 -10.23
C ASP A 162 12.81 13.97 -10.45
N ASP A 163 11.67 13.34 -10.19
CA ASP A 163 10.37 14.01 -10.19
C ASP A 163 10.17 14.80 -8.89
N LYS A 164 10.70 16.00 -8.87
CA LYS A 164 10.74 16.87 -7.69
C LYS A 164 10.54 18.32 -8.05
N ALA A 165 10.04 19.10 -7.10
CA ALA A 165 10.01 20.54 -7.22
C ALA A 165 11.43 21.10 -7.07
N THR A 166 11.84 21.95 -7.97
CA THR A 166 13.17 22.57 -7.97
C THR A 166 13.17 23.99 -7.41
N SER A 167 11.99 24.56 -7.18
CA SER A 167 11.82 25.90 -6.62
C SER A 167 10.48 26.03 -5.91
N SER A 168 10.37 27.04 -5.03
CA SER A 168 9.10 27.36 -4.35
C SER A 168 7.97 27.71 -5.33
N THR A 169 8.30 28.22 -6.50
CA THR A 169 7.32 28.53 -7.53
C THR A 169 6.68 27.26 -8.10
N SER A 170 7.45 26.19 -8.23
CA SER A 170 6.93 24.88 -8.64
C SER A 170 5.91 24.35 -7.67
N LEU A 171 6.10 24.56 -6.38
CA LEU A 171 5.14 24.18 -5.35
C LEU A 171 3.78 24.85 -5.51
N GLN A 172 3.74 26.09 -5.98
CA GLN A 172 2.51 26.85 -6.12
C GLN A 172 1.62 26.37 -7.26
N ASN A 173 2.17 25.68 -8.24
CA ASN A 173 1.48 25.34 -9.48
C ASN A 173 1.08 23.85 -9.60
N SER A 174 1.65 22.99 -8.77
CA SER A 174 1.48 21.53 -8.92
C SER A 174 1.26 20.80 -7.61
N ASP A 175 0.72 21.44 -6.66
CA ASP A 175 0.91 21.22 -5.25
C ASP A 175 -0.10 20.38 -4.58
N ILE A 176 -0.70 19.49 -5.30
CA ILE A 176 -1.62 18.58 -4.70
C ILE A 176 -0.80 17.39 -4.21
N PRO A 177 -0.58 17.30 -2.90
CA PRO A 177 -0.05 16.08 -2.35
C PRO A 177 -1.00 14.95 -2.73
N SER A 178 -0.44 13.86 -3.19
CA SER A 178 -1.22 12.71 -3.60
C SER A 178 -1.03 11.59 -2.60
N ILE A 179 -2.13 10.98 -2.18
CA ILE A 179 -2.12 9.82 -1.30
C ILE A 179 -2.39 8.59 -2.14
N PHE A 180 -1.45 7.65 -2.11
CA PHE A 180 -1.60 6.37 -2.76
C PHE A 180 -1.38 5.24 -1.77
N TYR A 181 -2.04 4.12 -2.00
CA TYR A 181 -1.94 2.94 -1.16
C TYR A 181 -0.95 1.96 -1.78
N TYR A 182 -0.04 1.46 -0.94
CA TYR A 182 0.94 0.43 -1.30
C TYR A 182 0.83 -0.72 -0.32
N ALA A 183 0.82 -1.95 -0.82
CA ALA A 183 0.67 -3.13 0.01
C ALA A 183 1.91 -4.02 -0.09
N TYR A 184 2.34 -4.53 1.06
CA TYR A 184 3.56 -5.32 1.17
C TYR A 184 3.28 -6.63 1.89
N ASP A 185 3.75 -7.73 1.33
CA ASP A 185 3.69 -9.05 1.95
C ASP A 185 4.84 -9.19 2.96
N LEU A 186 4.51 -9.37 4.23
CA LEU A 186 5.47 -9.46 5.32
C LEU A 186 5.78 -10.90 5.75
N ARG A 187 5.28 -11.92 5.07
CA ARG A 187 5.44 -13.30 5.53
C ARG A 187 6.90 -13.71 5.65
N ASP A 188 7.72 -13.40 4.66
CA ASP A 188 9.16 -13.71 4.70
C ASP A 188 9.88 -12.95 5.81
N VAL A 189 9.49 -11.69 6.02
CA VAL A 189 10.03 -10.85 7.09
C VAL A 189 9.71 -11.43 8.45
N PHE A 190 8.47 -11.84 8.67
CA PHE A 190 8.06 -12.43 9.96
C PHE A 190 8.81 -13.74 10.24
N THR A 191 9.02 -14.56 9.22
CA THR A 191 9.82 -15.79 9.37
C THR A 191 11.26 -15.48 9.76
N ARG A 192 11.90 -14.53 9.10
CA ARG A 192 13.27 -14.13 9.40
C ARG A 192 13.40 -13.46 10.78
N TYR A 193 12.43 -12.63 11.13
CA TYR A 193 12.39 -12.01 12.44
C TYR A 193 12.28 -13.07 13.55
N ALA A 194 11.38 -14.02 13.40
CA ALA A 194 11.20 -15.10 14.37
C ALA A 194 12.49 -15.91 14.57
N MET A 195 13.18 -16.22 13.49
CA MET A 195 14.46 -16.91 13.53
C MET A 195 15.55 -16.08 14.24
N ALA A 196 15.60 -14.79 13.97
CA ALA A 196 16.61 -13.89 14.53
C ALA A 196 16.44 -13.68 16.04
N VAL A 197 15.20 -13.58 16.52
CA VAL A 197 14.90 -13.37 17.95
C VAL A 197 14.65 -14.68 18.71
N GLY A 198 14.63 -15.82 18.03
CA GLY A 198 14.44 -17.12 18.65
C GLY A 198 13.04 -17.36 19.22
N SER A 199 12.01 -16.72 18.64
CA SER A 199 10.63 -16.83 19.06
C SER A 199 9.71 -17.00 17.86
N SER A 200 8.66 -17.80 17.99
CA SER A 200 7.60 -17.91 16.98
C SER A 200 6.52 -16.84 17.12
N GLU A 201 6.63 -15.96 18.10
CA GLU A 201 5.68 -14.88 18.30
C GLU A 201 5.90 -13.75 17.29
N TYR A 202 4.81 -13.11 16.89
CA TYR A 202 4.88 -11.89 16.12
C TYR A 202 5.51 -10.75 16.92
N PRO A 203 6.12 -9.76 16.24
CA PRO A 203 6.59 -8.58 16.94
C PRO A 203 5.42 -7.85 17.62
N SER A 204 5.69 -7.22 18.75
CA SER A 204 4.69 -6.44 19.48
C SER A 204 4.40 -5.12 18.80
N SER A 205 5.38 -4.60 18.05
CA SER A 205 5.26 -3.35 17.32
C SER A 205 6.06 -3.40 16.02
N ILE A 206 5.64 -2.61 15.06
CA ILE A 206 6.34 -2.42 13.81
C ILE A 206 6.59 -0.93 13.65
N VAL A 207 7.85 -0.59 13.38
CA VAL A 207 8.29 0.78 13.10
C VAL A 207 8.65 0.86 11.63
N VAL A 208 8.11 1.83 10.93
CA VAL A 208 8.49 2.15 9.55
C VAL A 208 9.16 3.52 9.57
N GLU A 209 10.45 3.54 9.25
CA GLU A 209 11.20 4.78 9.11
C GLU A 209 11.22 5.25 7.67
N TYR A 210 11.15 6.54 7.46
CA TYR A 210 11.17 7.16 6.14
C TYR A 210 11.77 8.55 6.18
N VAL A 211 12.20 9.04 5.02
CA VAL A 211 12.72 10.41 4.88
C VAL A 211 11.56 11.36 4.61
N VAL A 212 11.50 12.45 5.35
CA VAL A 212 10.40 13.42 5.30
C VAL A 212 10.88 14.74 4.74
N ASN A 213 10.13 15.28 3.79
CA ASN A 213 10.22 16.68 3.38
C ASN A 213 8.80 17.21 3.10
N PRO A 214 8.18 17.87 4.07
CA PRO A 214 6.81 18.34 3.91
C PRO A 214 6.68 19.48 2.89
N ASN A 215 7.78 20.11 2.50
CA ASN A 215 7.79 21.22 1.55
C ASN A 215 7.90 20.76 0.07
N GLY A 216 8.09 19.48 -0.18
CA GLY A 216 8.20 18.93 -1.53
C GLY A 216 9.44 19.33 -2.30
N LEU A 217 10.31 20.14 -1.73
CA LEU A 217 11.59 20.50 -2.34
C LEU A 217 12.64 19.45 -2.02
N ASP A 218 13.51 19.21 -2.99
CA ASP A 218 14.71 18.43 -2.73
C ASP A 218 15.73 19.31 -2.02
N LEU A 219 15.75 19.18 -0.72
CA LEU A 219 16.73 19.86 0.12
C LEU A 219 17.89 18.90 0.32
N GLU A 220 19.00 19.17 -0.35
CA GLU A 220 20.26 18.48 -0.07
C GLU A 220 20.79 18.81 1.33
#